data_b1ec165919410edac954af2997b1ca65
#
_entry.id   b1ec165919410edac954af2997b1ca65
#
_cell.length_a   1.000
_cell.length_b   1.000
_cell.length_c   1.000
_cell.angle_alpha   90.00
_cell.angle_beta   90.00
_cell.angle_gamma   90.00
#
_symmetry.space_group_name_H-M   'P 1'
#
loop_
_entity.id
_entity.type
_entity.pdbx_description
1 polymer ?
#
loop_
_entity_poly.entity_id
_entity_poly.type
_entity_poly.pdbx_seq_one_letter_code
_entity_poly.pdbx_strand_id
1 'polypeptide(L)'
;MSQETTTTASARRPGVVEPTPGGSTYLKPQDMIWEPTQFDGVSIKVLYEDKEKGEMTCLLKWEPGTTLPMHKHPEIEQTFVLEGSFYDHDGICRAGEYVWRRVGSFHETHSDEGAVILAIYRKPNIFQYSAGYDRTAR
;
A
#
# COMPACT_ATOMS: atom_id res chain seq x y z
N MET A 1 32.53 27.23 25.62
CA MET A 1 31.86 27.51 24.34
C MET A 1 31.07 26.27 23.96
N SER A 2 29.78 26.31 24.21
CA SER A 2 28.87 25.28 23.77
C SER A 2 28.67 25.41 22.26
N GLN A 3 29.07 24.40 21.49
CA GLN A 3 28.67 24.29 20.10
C GLN A 3 27.20 23.91 20.10
N GLU A 4 26.35 24.85 19.71
CA GLU A 4 24.99 24.51 19.32
C GLU A 4 25.07 23.65 18.04
N THR A 5 24.91 22.34 18.22
CA THR A 5 24.60 21.49 17.10
C THR A 5 23.19 21.82 16.63
N THR A 6 23.08 22.65 15.61
CA THR A 6 21.87 22.82 14.87
C THR A 6 21.55 21.49 14.19
N THR A 7 20.75 20.67 14.87
CA THR A 7 20.12 19.53 14.24
C THR A 7 19.13 20.12 13.22
N THR A 8 19.48 20.08 11.94
CA THR A 8 18.53 20.34 10.88
C THR A 8 17.41 19.33 11.03
N ALA A 9 16.26 19.79 11.53
CA ALA A 9 15.06 18.97 11.56
C ALA A 9 14.78 18.50 10.11
N SER A 10 14.82 17.20 9.86
CA SER A 10 14.40 16.66 8.56
C SER A 10 12.96 17.12 8.32
N ALA A 11 12.67 17.63 7.11
CA ALA A 11 11.34 18.08 6.76
C ALA A 11 10.33 16.97 7.06
N ARG A 12 9.36 17.25 7.94
CA ARG A 12 8.32 16.28 8.29
C ARG A 12 7.45 16.04 7.07
N ARG A 13 7.24 14.77 6.75
CA ARG A 13 6.24 14.41 5.74
C ARG A 13 4.84 14.74 6.26
N PRO A 14 3.96 15.35 5.43
CA PRO A 14 2.59 15.64 5.84
C PRO A 14 1.89 14.41 6.40
N GLY A 15 1.17 14.56 7.51
CA GLY A 15 0.41 13.47 8.15
C GLY A 15 1.24 12.50 8.98
N VAL A 16 2.57 12.63 9.00
CA VAL A 16 3.45 11.80 9.83
C VAL A 16 3.75 12.52 11.13
N VAL A 17 3.39 11.91 12.26
CA VAL A 17 3.67 12.41 13.60
C VAL A 17 4.89 11.67 14.14
N GLU A 18 5.79 12.40 14.82
CA GLU A 18 7.00 11.81 15.38
C GLU A 18 6.70 10.62 16.28
N PRO A 19 7.55 9.57 16.28
CA PRO A 19 7.42 8.45 17.20
C PRO A 19 7.42 8.91 18.66
N THR A 20 6.57 8.31 19.48
CA THR A 20 6.55 8.59 20.92
C THR A 20 7.67 7.87 21.63
N PRO A 21 8.09 8.35 22.83
CA PRO A 21 9.09 7.63 23.66
C PRO A 21 8.66 6.21 24.01
N GLY A 22 7.35 5.91 24.01
CA GLY A 22 6.82 4.59 24.26
C GLY A 22 6.83 3.64 23.07
N GLY A 23 7.34 4.08 21.92
CA GLY A 23 7.47 3.25 20.72
C GLY A 23 6.27 3.29 19.78
N SER A 24 5.35 4.21 19.98
CA SER A 24 4.19 4.38 19.07
C SER A 24 4.48 5.43 18.01
N THR A 25 4.03 5.17 16.78
CA THR A 25 4.07 6.14 15.69
C THR A 25 2.65 6.42 15.25
N TYR A 26 2.26 7.69 15.30
CA TYR A 26 0.93 8.13 14.91
C TYR A 26 0.97 8.75 13.52
N LEU A 27 0.00 8.39 12.70
CA LEU A 27 -0.18 8.92 11.36
C LEU A 27 -1.57 9.51 11.21
N LYS A 28 -1.69 10.52 10.38
CA LYS A 28 -2.96 11.10 9.94
C LYS A 28 -3.05 10.92 8.42
N PRO A 29 -3.58 9.81 7.94
CA PRO A 29 -3.61 9.52 6.50
C PRO A 29 -4.34 10.59 5.68
N GLN A 30 -5.36 11.24 6.26
CA GLN A 30 -6.07 12.34 5.60
C GLN A 30 -5.17 13.53 5.24
N ASP A 31 -4.07 13.71 5.97
CA ASP A 31 -3.11 14.79 5.72
C ASP A 31 -1.91 14.34 4.87
N MET A 32 -1.79 13.05 4.60
CA MET A 32 -0.72 12.49 3.77
C MET A 32 -1.00 12.72 2.28
N ILE A 33 0.06 12.80 1.50
CA ILE A 33 -0.02 12.99 0.05
C ILE A 33 -0.16 11.62 -0.62
N TRP A 34 -1.10 11.50 -1.57
CA TRP A 34 -1.15 10.35 -2.47
C TRP A 34 0.03 10.40 -3.44
N GLU A 35 0.86 9.37 -3.42
CA GLU A 35 2.00 9.25 -4.32
C GLU A 35 1.67 8.32 -5.48
N PRO A 36 2.20 8.58 -6.69
CA PRO A 36 1.99 7.68 -7.82
C PRO A 36 2.69 6.34 -7.58
N THR A 37 2.18 5.30 -8.23
CA THR A 37 2.83 4.00 -8.33
C THR A 37 3.24 3.75 -9.79
N GLN A 38 3.90 2.62 -10.05
CA GLN A 38 4.19 2.21 -11.43
C GLN A 38 2.95 1.82 -12.23
N PHE A 39 1.80 1.65 -11.56
CA PHE A 39 0.54 1.26 -12.20
C PHE A 39 -0.34 2.47 -12.44
N ASP A 40 -0.82 2.62 -13.68
CA ASP A 40 -1.76 3.69 -14.02
C ASP A 40 -3.03 3.58 -13.19
N GLY A 41 -3.49 4.71 -12.65
CA GLY A 41 -4.71 4.78 -11.86
C GLY A 41 -4.57 4.30 -10.42
N VAL A 42 -3.38 3.93 -9.97
CA VAL A 42 -3.13 3.49 -8.58
C VAL A 42 -2.18 4.44 -7.89
N SER A 43 -2.63 5.01 -6.77
CA SER A 43 -1.84 5.88 -5.88
C SER A 43 -1.69 5.24 -4.52
N ILE A 44 -0.68 5.63 -3.77
CA ILE A 44 -0.32 5.00 -2.50
C ILE A 44 -0.03 6.02 -1.40
N LYS A 45 -0.42 5.66 -0.18
CA LYS A 45 0.07 6.26 1.06
C LYS A 45 0.68 5.15 1.92
N VAL A 46 1.99 5.19 2.13
CA VAL A 46 2.67 4.17 2.93
C VAL A 46 2.52 4.53 4.41
N LEU A 47 1.88 3.63 5.17
CA LEU A 47 1.66 3.83 6.61
C LEU A 47 2.77 3.20 7.44
N TYR A 48 3.25 2.04 7.03
CA TYR A 48 4.36 1.32 7.68
C TYR A 48 5.14 0.55 6.62
N GLU A 49 6.45 0.52 6.75
CA GLU A 49 7.29 -0.28 5.86
C GLU A 49 8.54 -0.77 6.60
N ASP A 50 8.86 -2.05 6.43
CA ASP A 50 10.15 -2.64 6.78
C ASP A 50 10.73 -3.29 5.53
N LYS A 51 11.67 -2.60 4.89
CA LYS A 51 12.25 -3.05 3.62
C LYS A 51 13.10 -4.31 3.75
N GLU A 52 13.71 -4.53 4.90
CA GLU A 52 14.49 -5.74 5.15
C GLU A 52 13.60 -6.97 5.21
N LYS A 53 12.47 -6.87 5.88
CA LYS A 53 11.48 -7.96 5.98
C LYS A 53 10.54 -8.04 4.78
N GLY A 54 10.45 -6.98 3.99
CA GLY A 54 9.50 -6.86 2.89
C GLY A 54 8.08 -6.55 3.32
N GLU A 55 7.89 -6.13 4.57
CA GLU A 55 6.58 -5.80 5.13
C GLU A 55 6.14 -4.39 4.70
N MET A 56 4.86 -4.24 4.41
CA MET A 56 4.26 -2.94 4.15
C MET A 56 2.79 -2.93 4.56
N THR A 57 2.38 -1.83 5.17
CA THR A 57 0.97 -1.46 5.34
C THR A 57 0.75 -0.14 4.64
N CYS A 58 -0.24 -0.08 3.76
CA CYS A 58 -0.49 1.10 2.95
C CYS A 58 -1.98 1.30 2.66
N LEU A 59 -2.31 2.52 2.27
CA LEU A 59 -3.56 2.81 1.57
C LEU A 59 -3.27 2.82 0.08
N LEU A 60 -4.12 2.18 -0.70
CA LEU A 60 -4.11 2.26 -2.16
C LEU A 60 -5.41 2.90 -2.62
N LYS A 61 -5.29 3.84 -3.53
CA LYS A 61 -6.42 4.46 -4.19
C LYS A 61 -6.42 4.04 -5.66
N TRP A 62 -7.52 3.47 -6.09
CA TRP A 62 -7.73 3.02 -7.46
C TRP A 62 -8.74 3.93 -8.12
N GLU A 63 -8.36 4.52 -9.25
CA GLU A 63 -9.29 5.28 -10.06
C GLU A 63 -10.33 4.35 -10.71
N PRO A 64 -11.55 4.85 -11.03
CA PRO A 64 -12.52 4.06 -11.75
C PRO A 64 -11.96 3.46 -13.04
N GLY A 65 -12.26 2.18 -13.28
CA GLY A 65 -11.77 1.46 -14.46
C GLY A 65 -10.33 0.96 -14.38
N THR A 66 -9.74 0.93 -13.19
CA THR A 66 -8.36 0.48 -12.99
C THR A 66 -8.25 -1.02 -12.96
N THR A 67 -7.21 -1.55 -13.60
CA THR A 67 -6.80 -2.95 -13.51
C THR A 67 -5.40 -3.02 -12.92
N LEU A 68 -5.24 -3.82 -11.87
CA LEU A 68 -3.93 -4.21 -11.39
C LEU A 68 -3.57 -5.55 -12.04
N PRO A 69 -2.47 -5.61 -12.77
CA PRO A 69 -2.13 -6.78 -13.57
C PRO A 69 -1.92 -8.06 -12.74
N MET A 70 -1.89 -9.19 -13.41
CA MET A 70 -1.67 -10.50 -12.80
C MET A 70 -0.44 -10.51 -11.90
N HIS A 71 -0.62 -10.93 -10.66
CA HIS A 71 0.45 -11.00 -9.68
C HIS A 71 0.21 -12.17 -8.72
N LYS A 72 1.32 -12.65 -8.14
CA LYS A 72 1.34 -13.72 -7.17
C LYS A 72 1.62 -13.18 -5.78
N HIS A 73 0.97 -13.76 -4.77
CA HIS A 73 1.21 -13.44 -3.38
C HIS A 73 2.24 -14.43 -2.79
N PRO A 74 3.51 -14.04 -2.60
CA PRO A 74 4.49 -14.94 -2.00
C PRO A 74 4.24 -15.18 -0.50
N GLU A 75 3.45 -14.29 0.11
CA GLU A 75 2.96 -14.38 1.50
C GLU A 75 1.51 -13.93 1.55
N ILE A 76 0.86 -14.15 2.70
CA ILE A 76 -0.50 -13.71 2.92
C ILE A 76 -0.60 -12.19 2.66
N GLU A 77 -1.60 -11.81 1.88
CA GLU A 77 -2.01 -10.42 1.69
C GLU A 77 -3.37 -10.20 2.34
N GLN A 78 -3.52 -9.12 3.07
CA GLN A 78 -4.78 -8.74 3.71
C GLN A 78 -5.25 -7.40 3.18
N THR A 79 -6.53 -7.29 2.89
CA THR A 79 -7.12 -6.06 2.36
C THR A 79 -8.45 -5.77 3.04
N PHE A 80 -8.61 -4.55 3.50
CA PHE A 80 -9.89 -4.00 3.97
C PHE A 80 -10.30 -2.86 3.05
N VAL A 81 -11.51 -2.92 2.48
CA VAL A 81 -12.01 -1.88 1.58
C VAL A 81 -12.64 -0.76 2.40
N LEU A 82 -12.13 0.45 2.22
CA LEU A 82 -12.62 1.65 2.89
C LEU A 82 -13.69 2.37 2.05
N GLU A 83 -13.50 2.43 0.74
CA GLU A 83 -14.40 3.08 -0.21
C GLU A 83 -14.44 2.28 -1.51
N GLY A 84 -15.58 2.31 -2.20
CA GLY A 84 -15.73 1.65 -3.50
C GLY A 84 -15.71 0.14 -3.42
N SER A 85 -15.15 -0.49 -4.42
CA SER A 85 -15.06 -1.95 -4.51
C SER A 85 -13.96 -2.39 -5.46
N PHE A 86 -13.50 -3.62 -5.29
CA PHE A 86 -12.66 -4.28 -6.28
C PHE A 86 -13.03 -5.76 -6.39
N TYR A 87 -12.68 -6.37 -7.50
CA TYR A 87 -13.04 -7.76 -7.78
C TYR A 87 -11.95 -8.48 -8.57
N ASP A 88 -12.01 -9.79 -8.50
CA ASP A 88 -11.21 -10.70 -9.29
C ASP A 88 -12.05 -11.94 -9.66
N HIS A 89 -11.41 -13.01 -10.12
CA HIS A 89 -12.09 -14.24 -10.50
C HIS A 89 -12.74 -14.99 -9.33
N ASP A 90 -12.36 -14.69 -8.09
CA ASP A 90 -12.93 -15.31 -6.90
C ASP A 90 -14.15 -14.58 -6.36
N GLY A 91 -14.25 -13.29 -6.58
CA GLY A 91 -15.37 -12.50 -6.08
C GLY A 91 -15.12 -11.01 -6.03
N ILE A 92 -16.02 -10.31 -5.36
CA ILE A 92 -16.00 -8.87 -5.17
C ILE A 92 -15.90 -8.53 -3.69
N CYS A 93 -15.12 -7.49 -3.37
CA CYS A 93 -14.99 -6.94 -2.03
C CYS A 93 -15.42 -5.48 -2.06
N ARG A 94 -16.37 -5.11 -1.22
CA ARG A 94 -16.99 -3.76 -1.17
C ARG A 94 -16.57 -3.01 0.09
N ALA A 95 -16.87 -1.73 0.14
CA ALA A 95 -16.61 -0.90 1.32
C ALA A 95 -17.12 -1.55 2.61
N GLY A 96 -16.25 -1.62 3.63
CA GLY A 96 -16.54 -2.28 4.90
C GLY A 96 -16.28 -3.79 4.92
N GLU A 97 -15.87 -4.36 3.81
CA GLU A 97 -15.57 -5.78 3.69
C GLU A 97 -14.06 -6.05 3.67
N TYR A 98 -13.68 -7.28 3.99
CA TYR A 98 -12.29 -7.72 4.14
C TYR A 98 -12.06 -8.98 3.32
N VAL A 99 -10.89 -9.07 2.72
CA VAL A 99 -10.43 -10.27 2.05
C VAL A 99 -8.96 -10.54 2.39
N TRP A 100 -8.61 -11.81 2.56
CA TRP A 100 -7.21 -12.20 2.64
C TRP A 100 -6.88 -13.24 1.59
N ARG A 101 -5.66 -13.15 1.09
CA ARG A 101 -5.15 -14.02 0.02
C ARG A 101 -4.10 -14.94 0.59
N ARG A 102 -4.25 -16.24 0.33
CA ARG A 102 -3.29 -17.25 0.82
C ARG A 102 -1.96 -17.15 0.08
N VAL A 103 -0.93 -17.67 0.71
CA VAL A 103 0.39 -17.85 0.11
C VAL A 103 0.29 -18.63 -1.20
N GLY A 104 0.92 -18.13 -2.26
CA GLY A 104 0.97 -18.77 -3.56
C GLY A 104 -0.23 -18.47 -4.46
N SER A 105 -1.27 -17.80 -3.96
CA SER A 105 -2.40 -17.40 -4.80
C SER A 105 -1.99 -16.31 -5.79
N PHE A 106 -2.70 -16.24 -6.90
CA PHE A 106 -2.46 -15.20 -7.91
C PHE A 106 -3.78 -14.72 -8.49
N HIS A 107 -3.81 -13.48 -8.91
CA HIS A 107 -4.98 -12.88 -9.54
C HIS A 107 -4.63 -11.63 -10.34
N GLU A 108 -5.55 -11.24 -11.20
CA GLU A 108 -5.68 -9.91 -11.78
C GLU A 108 -6.85 -9.23 -11.07
N THR A 109 -6.68 -7.98 -10.66
CA THR A 109 -7.67 -7.28 -9.84
C THR A 109 -8.21 -6.07 -10.59
N HIS A 110 -9.51 -5.84 -10.49
CA HIS A 110 -10.21 -4.76 -11.19
C HIS A 110 -11.05 -3.94 -10.24
N SER A 111 -11.19 -2.65 -10.54
CA SER A 111 -12.18 -1.80 -9.90
C SER A 111 -12.92 -0.98 -10.97
N ASP A 112 -14.21 -1.16 -11.09
CA ASP A 112 -15.02 -0.40 -12.06
C ASP A 112 -15.35 1.00 -11.54
N GLU A 113 -15.70 1.09 -10.26
CA GLU A 113 -16.13 2.35 -9.64
C GLU A 113 -14.99 3.09 -8.91
N GLY A 114 -13.81 2.50 -8.82
CA GLY A 114 -12.73 2.98 -7.99
C GLY A 114 -12.80 2.39 -6.58
N ALA A 115 -11.71 2.52 -5.86
CA ALA A 115 -11.61 2.00 -4.49
C ALA A 115 -10.55 2.74 -3.69
N VAL A 116 -10.74 2.78 -2.38
CA VAL A 116 -9.68 3.05 -1.41
C VAL A 116 -9.60 1.85 -0.49
N ILE A 117 -8.42 1.25 -0.42
CA ILE A 117 -8.21 0.03 0.36
C ILE A 117 -7.06 0.20 1.34
N LEU A 118 -7.16 -0.48 2.48
CA LEU A 118 -6.05 -0.71 3.38
C LEU A 118 -5.46 -2.08 3.04
N ALA A 119 -4.22 -2.11 2.63
CA ALA A 119 -3.53 -3.33 2.25
C ALA A 119 -2.35 -3.61 3.18
N ILE A 120 -2.21 -4.87 3.60
CA ILE A 120 -1.15 -5.33 4.48
C ILE A 120 -0.39 -6.45 3.78
N TYR A 121 0.88 -6.18 3.48
CA TYR A 121 1.79 -7.11 2.81
C TYR A 121 2.86 -7.59 3.78
N ARG A 122 3.12 -8.90 3.79
CA ARG A 122 4.29 -9.48 4.47
C ARG A 122 5.49 -9.57 3.56
N LYS A 123 5.24 -9.68 2.24
CA LYS A 123 6.23 -9.66 1.16
C LYS A 123 5.64 -8.94 -0.05
N PRO A 124 6.49 -8.33 -0.90
CA PRO A 124 6.03 -7.72 -2.14
C PRO A 124 5.35 -8.72 -3.05
N ASN A 125 4.30 -8.28 -3.74
CA ASN A 125 3.69 -9.06 -4.82
C ASN A 125 4.70 -9.32 -5.94
N ILE A 126 4.56 -10.48 -6.59
CA ILE A 126 5.38 -10.83 -7.74
C ILE A 126 4.54 -10.72 -8.99
N PHE A 127 4.91 -9.80 -9.88
CA PHE A 127 4.23 -9.59 -11.15
C PHE A 127 4.88 -10.45 -12.23
N GLN A 128 4.08 -11.25 -12.94
CA GLN A 128 4.55 -12.13 -14.02
C GLN A 128 4.43 -11.41 -15.36
N TYR A 129 5.42 -10.57 -15.68
CA TYR A 129 5.38 -9.82 -16.92
C TYR A 129 6.64 -9.97 -17.75
N SER A 130 6.47 -9.49 -19.01
CA SER A 130 7.54 -9.35 -19.98
C SER A 130 8.73 -8.56 -19.44
N ALA A 131 9.89 -8.75 -20.04
CA ALA A 131 11.14 -8.08 -19.69
C ALA A 131 10.99 -6.57 -19.52
N GLY A 132 11.50 -6.03 -18.42
CA GLY A 132 11.44 -4.60 -18.10
C GLY A 132 10.43 -4.22 -17.03
N TYR A 133 9.60 -5.15 -16.57
CA TYR A 133 8.65 -4.91 -15.50
C TYR A 133 9.28 -5.20 -14.13
N ASP A 134 9.09 -4.31 -13.16
CA ASP A 134 9.55 -4.56 -11.80
C ASP A 134 8.59 -5.56 -11.12
N ARG A 135 9.07 -6.79 -10.92
CA ARG A 135 8.28 -7.89 -10.37
C ARG A 135 8.06 -7.78 -8.85
N THR A 136 8.74 -6.85 -8.19
CA THR A 136 8.65 -6.66 -6.73
C THR A 136 7.87 -5.43 -6.35
N ALA A 137 7.39 -4.64 -7.30
CA ALA A 137 6.66 -3.42 -7.03
C ALA A 137 5.23 -3.70 -6.52
N ARG A 138 4.80 -2.83 -5.68
CA ARG A 138 3.45 -2.81 -5.10
C ARG A 138 2.61 -1.74 -5.74
#